data_b8b49efa97ff7d85d22ef28620e0d60b
#
_entry.id   b8b49efa97ff7d85d22ef28620e0d60b
#
_cell.length_a   1.000
_cell.length_b   1.000
_cell.length_c   1.000
_cell.angle_alpha   90.00
_cell.angle_beta   90.00
_cell.angle_gamma   90.00
#
_symmetry.space_group_name_H-M   'P 1'
#
loop_
_entity.id
_entity.type
_entity.pdbx_description
1 polymer ?
#
loop_
_entity_poly.entity_id
_entity_poly.type
_entity_poly.pdbx_seq_one_letter_code
_entity_poly.pdbx_strand_id
1 'polypeptide(L)'
;MATGKKILGVTGGIVGLLLIGKVGLGFLNQPDDKTLITEAIKEAQKASKEGRPGGVMDFLSLSLNVNGAEIEGNRREVWNMIKDQKPDIEFTKIEPIITGEDARFESPANIKIGIAMLSKTVTIPNVVINLKKEEAREWFIIPKKSWKITQIRAPMEDFTSLFMGN
;
A
#
# COMPACT_ATOMS: atom_id res chain seq x y z
N MET A 1 23.71 52.31 0.30
CA MET A 1 23.45 51.02 -0.37
C MET A 1 24.01 49.86 0.45
N ALA A 2 23.45 49.53 1.60
CA ALA A 2 23.94 48.45 2.47
C ALA A 2 22.83 47.58 3.12
N THR A 3 21.57 47.74 2.72
CA THR A 3 20.45 47.08 3.39
C THR A 3 20.06 45.73 2.75
N GLY A 4 20.43 45.48 1.49
CA GLY A 4 19.99 44.28 0.79
C GLY A 4 20.72 42.95 1.16
N LYS A 5 21.97 43.02 1.60
CA LYS A 5 22.78 41.84 1.94
C LYS A 5 22.41 41.19 3.28
N LYS A 6 21.88 41.95 4.24
CA LYS A 6 21.51 41.41 5.57
C LYS A 6 20.19 40.67 5.55
N ILE A 7 19.25 41.03 4.66
CA ILE A 7 17.94 40.37 4.55
C ILE A 7 18.09 38.96 3.91
N LEU A 8 18.99 38.79 2.94
CA LEU A 8 19.24 37.51 2.29
C LEU A 8 19.84 36.47 3.25
N GLY A 9 20.68 36.88 4.17
CA GLY A 9 21.30 35.99 5.17
C GLY A 9 20.30 35.46 6.21
N VAL A 10 19.36 36.29 6.63
CA VAL A 10 18.34 35.91 7.64
C VAL A 10 17.30 34.98 7.04
N THR A 11 16.87 35.25 5.82
CA THR A 11 15.87 34.36 5.11
C THR A 11 16.47 32.99 4.80
N GLY A 12 17.74 32.92 4.38
CA GLY A 12 18.43 31.63 4.15
C GLY A 12 18.60 30.80 5.42
N GLY A 13 18.89 31.46 6.56
CA GLY A 13 19.02 30.79 7.85
C GLY A 13 17.70 30.21 8.38
N ILE A 14 16.60 30.95 8.22
CA ILE A 14 15.25 30.48 8.66
C ILE A 14 14.77 29.33 7.82
N VAL A 15 14.97 29.34 6.49
CA VAL A 15 14.61 28.23 5.60
C VAL A 15 15.45 27.00 5.90
N GLY A 16 16.76 27.17 6.17
CA GLY A 16 17.62 26.05 6.58
C GLY A 16 17.20 25.43 7.92
N LEU A 17 16.84 26.24 8.90
CA LEU A 17 16.35 25.79 10.22
C LEU A 17 15.00 25.07 10.11
N LEU A 18 14.08 25.52 9.25
CA LEU A 18 12.79 24.87 9.02
C LEU A 18 12.95 23.52 8.30
N LEU A 19 13.91 23.38 7.40
CA LEU A 19 14.21 22.12 6.74
C LEU A 19 14.85 21.11 7.71
N ILE A 20 15.78 21.55 8.55
CA ILE A 20 16.39 20.70 9.58
C ILE A 20 15.37 20.31 10.65
N GLY A 21 14.48 21.22 11.06
CA GLY A 21 13.40 20.94 12.01
C GLY A 21 12.41 19.89 11.48
N LYS A 22 12.01 19.96 10.21
CA LYS A 22 11.13 18.93 9.59
C LYS A 22 11.79 17.57 9.47
N VAL A 23 13.07 17.53 9.11
CA VAL A 23 13.83 16.27 9.03
C VAL A 23 14.07 15.70 10.42
N GLY A 24 14.46 16.53 11.40
CA GLY A 24 14.72 16.08 12.78
C GLY A 24 13.46 15.57 13.51
N LEU A 25 12.32 16.24 13.35
CA LEU A 25 11.05 15.83 13.96
C LEU A 25 10.46 14.58 13.30
N GLY A 26 10.72 14.35 12.01
CA GLY A 26 10.31 13.13 11.31
C GLY A 26 11.03 11.87 11.82
N PHE A 27 12.26 12.00 12.32
CA PHE A 27 13.00 10.87 12.93
C PHE A 27 12.54 10.54 14.35
N LEU A 28 11.99 11.51 15.08
CA LEU A 28 11.58 11.32 16.48
C LEU A 28 10.17 10.72 16.62
N ASN A 29 9.39 10.69 15.55
CA ASN A 29 7.98 10.27 15.59
C ASN A 29 7.65 9.34 14.40
N GLN A 30 8.51 8.37 14.08
CA GLN A 30 8.12 7.34 13.11
C GLN A 30 7.03 6.47 13.72
N PRO A 31 5.87 6.32 13.07
CA PRO A 31 4.85 5.39 13.52
C PRO A 31 5.44 3.98 13.59
N ASP A 32 4.96 3.18 14.52
CA ASP A 32 5.38 1.79 14.65
C ASP A 32 5.01 0.98 13.38
N ASP A 33 5.69 -0.13 13.17
CA ASP A 33 5.50 -0.96 11.99
C ASP A 33 4.05 -1.46 11.83
N LYS A 34 3.36 -1.70 12.93
CA LYS A 34 1.96 -2.14 12.92
C LYS A 34 1.03 -1.04 12.38
N THR A 35 1.26 0.19 12.79
CA THR A 35 0.57 1.38 12.28
C THR A 35 0.88 1.57 10.80
N LEU A 36 2.17 1.49 10.40
CA LEU A 36 2.57 1.64 8.99
C LEU A 36 1.91 0.60 8.09
N ILE A 37 1.87 -0.67 8.49
CA ILE A 37 1.20 -1.73 7.72
C ILE A 37 -0.30 -1.45 7.62
N THR A 38 -0.93 -1.09 8.73
CA THR A 38 -2.37 -0.85 8.78
C THR A 38 -2.77 0.32 7.88
N GLU A 39 -2.02 1.42 7.92
CA GLU A 39 -2.24 2.59 7.07
C GLU A 39 -2.01 2.28 5.60
N ALA A 40 -0.93 1.54 5.29
CA ALA A 40 -0.62 1.10 3.94
C ALA A 40 -1.75 0.27 3.32
N ILE A 41 -2.30 -0.69 4.08
CA ILE A 41 -3.42 -1.52 3.61
C ILE A 41 -4.67 -0.67 3.40
N LYS A 42 -5.01 0.22 4.32
CA LYS A 42 -6.16 1.14 4.18
C LYS A 42 -6.03 2.05 2.97
N GLU A 43 -4.83 2.57 2.72
CA GLU A 43 -4.59 3.40 1.53
C GLU A 43 -4.70 2.58 0.23
N ALA A 44 -4.19 1.34 0.21
CA ALA A 44 -4.36 0.44 -0.93
C ALA A 44 -5.85 0.10 -1.18
N GLN A 45 -6.63 -0.16 -0.13
CA GLN A 45 -8.09 -0.36 -0.22
C GLN A 45 -8.79 0.86 -0.81
N LYS A 46 -8.47 2.05 -0.30
CA LYS A 46 -9.01 3.32 -0.81
C LYS A 46 -8.62 3.55 -2.27
N ALA A 47 -7.35 3.34 -2.62
CA ALA A 47 -6.86 3.48 -3.98
C ALA A 47 -7.55 2.50 -4.95
N SER A 48 -7.80 1.26 -4.52
CA SER A 48 -8.55 0.26 -5.28
C SER A 48 -9.98 0.73 -5.57
N LYS A 49 -10.72 1.13 -4.56
CA LYS A 49 -12.10 1.64 -4.64
C LYS A 49 -12.21 2.90 -5.53
N GLU A 50 -11.19 3.75 -5.50
CA GLU A 50 -11.12 4.97 -6.33
C GLU A 50 -10.67 4.68 -7.77
N GLY A 51 -10.23 3.47 -8.08
CA GLY A 51 -9.68 3.10 -9.39
C GLY A 51 -8.32 3.75 -9.66
N ARG A 52 -7.50 3.89 -8.64
CA ARG A 52 -6.12 4.40 -8.68
C ARG A 52 -5.10 3.25 -8.60
N PRO A 53 -4.80 2.55 -9.70
CA PRO A 53 -3.96 1.36 -9.66
C PRO A 53 -2.54 1.64 -9.15
N GLY A 54 -1.97 2.82 -9.41
CA GLY A 54 -0.66 3.21 -8.88
C GLY A 54 -0.60 3.11 -7.37
N GLY A 55 -1.60 3.62 -6.66
CA GLY A 55 -1.67 3.57 -5.21
C GLY A 55 -1.76 2.14 -4.64
N VAL A 56 -2.33 1.19 -5.39
CA VAL A 56 -2.32 -0.23 -5.01
C VAL A 56 -0.97 -0.87 -5.31
N MET A 57 -0.44 -0.65 -6.53
CA MET A 57 0.83 -1.23 -6.97
C MET A 57 2.01 -0.83 -6.10
N ASP A 58 1.95 0.35 -5.48
CA ASP A 58 2.98 0.83 -4.56
C ASP A 58 3.10 -0.04 -3.29
N PHE A 59 2.06 -0.80 -2.93
CA PHE A 59 2.07 -1.73 -1.80
C PHE A 59 2.34 -3.19 -2.19
N LEU A 60 2.36 -3.51 -3.48
CA LEU A 60 2.63 -4.85 -3.96
C LEU A 60 4.12 -5.03 -4.27
N SER A 61 4.70 -6.10 -3.76
CA SER A 61 6.05 -6.52 -4.16
C SER A 61 6.11 -6.83 -5.66
N LEU A 62 7.28 -6.69 -6.26
CA LEU A 62 7.52 -7.16 -7.63
C LEU A 62 7.40 -8.68 -7.73
N SER A 63 7.78 -9.39 -6.65
CA SER A 63 7.69 -10.86 -6.53
C SER A 63 6.38 -11.33 -5.87
N LEU A 64 5.28 -10.57 -6.03
CA LEU A 64 3.99 -10.94 -5.45
C LEU A 64 3.52 -12.30 -5.94
N ASN A 65 3.14 -13.15 -4.98
CA ASN A 65 2.56 -14.46 -5.22
C ASN A 65 1.10 -14.49 -4.71
N VAL A 66 0.19 -14.96 -5.54
CA VAL A 66 -1.22 -15.17 -5.16
C VAL A 66 -1.58 -16.63 -5.34
N ASN A 67 -1.90 -17.30 -4.24
CA ASN A 67 -2.23 -18.72 -4.20
C ASN A 67 -1.21 -19.66 -4.89
N GLY A 68 0.08 -19.32 -4.81
CA GLY A 68 1.15 -20.10 -5.43
C GLY A 68 1.55 -19.64 -6.84
N ALA A 69 0.79 -18.74 -7.47
CA ALA A 69 1.10 -18.19 -8.78
C ALA A 69 1.81 -16.82 -8.64
N GLU A 70 2.92 -16.64 -9.34
CA GLU A 70 3.59 -15.35 -9.44
C GLU A 70 2.82 -14.40 -10.36
N ILE A 71 2.66 -13.15 -9.93
CA ILE A 71 1.88 -12.14 -10.67
C ILE A 71 2.78 -11.23 -11.52
N GLU A 72 4.09 -11.43 -11.53
CA GLU A 72 5.00 -10.54 -12.25
C GLU A 72 4.59 -10.33 -13.72
N GLY A 73 4.25 -11.41 -14.44
CA GLY A 73 3.76 -11.35 -15.82
C GLY A 73 2.38 -10.71 -15.99
N ASN A 74 1.56 -10.67 -14.94
CA ASN A 74 0.15 -10.26 -15.00
C ASN A 74 -0.11 -8.89 -14.33
N ARG A 75 0.93 -8.13 -13.98
CA ARG A 75 0.78 -6.81 -13.31
C ARG A 75 -0.08 -5.84 -14.13
N ARG A 76 -0.01 -5.91 -15.46
CA ARG A 76 -0.83 -5.08 -16.35
C ARG A 76 -2.32 -5.43 -16.24
N GLU A 77 -2.65 -6.70 -16.07
CA GLU A 77 -4.02 -7.16 -15.89
C GLU A 77 -4.59 -6.68 -14.55
N VAL A 78 -3.79 -6.79 -13.47
CA VAL A 78 -4.15 -6.26 -12.15
C VAL A 78 -4.35 -4.75 -12.22
N TRP A 79 -3.47 -4.02 -12.92
CA TRP A 79 -3.61 -2.58 -13.15
C TRP A 79 -4.95 -2.23 -13.84
N ASN A 80 -5.26 -2.92 -14.95
CA ASN A 80 -6.48 -2.68 -15.69
C ASN A 80 -7.72 -3.05 -14.87
N MET A 81 -7.68 -4.16 -14.14
CA MET A 81 -8.77 -4.58 -13.26
C MET A 81 -9.10 -3.51 -12.21
N ILE A 82 -8.08 -2.97 -11.54
CA ILE A 82 -8.28 -1.92 -10.54
C ILE A 82 -8.87 -0.66 -11.18
N LYS A 83 -8.33 -0.24 -12.33
CA LYS A 83 -8.77 0.96 -13.05
C LYS A 83 -10.22 0.86 -13.51
N ASP A 84 -10.59 -0.29 -14.08
CA ASP A 84 -11.87 -0.46 -14.76
C ASP A 84 -12.98 -0.94 -13.83
N GLN A 85 -12.67 -1.84 -12.90
CA GLN A 85 -13.67 -2.47 -12.01
C GLN A 85 -13.75 -1.84 -10.63
N LYS A 86 -12.72 -1.08 -10.21
CA LYS A 86 -12.67 -0.36 -8.94
C LYS A 86 -13.11 -1.24 -7.76
N PRO A 87 -12.46 -2.38 -7.54
CA PRO A 87 -12.91 -3.32 -6.51
C PRO A 87 -12.83 -2.67 -5.12
N ASP A 88 -13.95 -2.70 -4.41
CA ASP A 88 -14.03 -2.28 -3.01
C ASP A 88 -13.73 -3.48 -2.12
N ILE A 89 -12.55 -3.47 -1.51
CA ILE A 89 -12.03 -4.57 -0.70
C ILE A 89 -11.99 -4.11 0.75
N GLU A 90 -12.69 -4.82 1.63
CA GLU A 90 -12.73 -4.51 3.06
C GLU A 90 -12.29 -5.73 3.88
N PHE A 91 -11.22 -5.59 4.65
CA PHE A 91 -10.81 -6.57 5.65
C PHE A 91 -11.55 -6.32 6.95
N THR A 92 -12.09 -7.38 7.56
CA THR A 92 -12.80 -7.27 8.85
C THR A 92 -11.85 -6.83 9.96
N LYS A 93 -10.59 -7.28 9.91
CA LYS A 93 -9.58 -7.02 10.92
C LYS A 93 -8.19 -6.95 10.31
N ILE A 94 -7.43 -5.90 10.62
CA ILE A 94 -6.04 -5.76 10.19
C ILE A 94 -5.17 -5.74 11.45
N GLU A 95 -4.72 -6.92 11.88
CA GLU A 95 -3.84 -7.09 13.04
C GLU A 95 -2.56 -7.84 12.62
N PRO A 96 -1.54 -7.13 12.12
CA PRO A 96 -0.32 -7.77 11.70
C PRO A 96 0.48 -8.30 12.89
N ILE A 97 0.96 -9.53 12.75
CA ILE A 97 1.99 -10.14 13.60
C ILE A 97 3.31 -9.92 12.90
N ILE A 98 4.25 -9.23 13.56
CA ILE A 98 5.52 -8.79 12.99
C ILE A 98 6.65 -9.61 13.59
N THR A 99 7.54 -10.12 12.74
CA THR A 99 8.73 -10.87 13.13
C THR A 99 9.91 -10.35 12.30
N GLY A 100 10.67 -9.43 12.85
CA GLY A 100 11.79 -8.79 12.16
C GLY A 100 11.33 -7.98 10.94
N GLU A 101 11.73 -8.38 9.73
CA GLU A 101 11.36 -7.74 8.47
C GLU A 101 10.15 -8.39 7.79
N ASP A 102 9.54 -9.38 8.41
CA ASP A 102 8.36 -10.08 7.92
C ASP A 102 7.15 -9.75 8.78
N ALA A 103 5.98 -9.67 8.14
CA ALA A 103 4.70 -9.52 8.82
C ALA A 103 3.62 -10.38 8.16
N ARG A 104 2.66 -10.81 8.97
CA ARG A 104 1.52 -11.59 8.51
C ARG A 104 0.26 -11.15 9.22
N PHE A 105 -0.85 -11.09 8.51
CA PHE A 105 -2.17 -11.05 9.12
C PHE A 105 -3.15 -11.94 8.38
N GLU A 106 -4.23 -12.28 9.05
CA GLU A 106 -5.28 -13.14 8.56
C GLU A 106 -6.63 -12.50 8.89
N SER A 107 -7.50 -12.41 7.90
CA SER A 107 -8.79 -11.73 8.05
C SER A 107 -9.80 -12.22 7.01
N PRO A 108 -11.08 -12.28 7.35
CA PRO A 108 -12.13 -12.28 6.35
C PRO A 108 -12.05 -11.01 5.49
N ALA A 109 -12.38 -11.13 4.21
CA ALA A 109 -12.45 -10.01 3.29
C ALA A 109 -13.79 -9.97 2.57
N ASN A 110 -14.40 -8.80 2.50
CA ASN A 110 -15.54 -8.53 1.64
C ASN A 110 -15.05 -7.82 0.39
N ILE A 111 -15.36 -8.37 -0.77
CA ILE A 111 -14.96 -7.80 -2.06
C ILE A 111 -16.23 -7.47 -2.83
N LYS A 112 -16.40 -6.19 -3.15
CA LYS A 112 -17.48 -5.71 -4.00
C LYS A 112 -16.91 -5.24 -5.33
N ILE A 113 -17.39 -5.84 -6.42
CA ILE A 113 -16.99 -5.50 -7.78
C ILE A 113 -18.22 -4.96 -8.52
N GLY A 114 -18.06 -3.79 -9.16
CA GLY A 114 -19.06 -3.22 -10.05
C GLY A 114 -18.89 -3.78 -11.48
N ILE A 115 -19.88 -4.49 -11.99
CA ILE A 115 -19.90 -4.94 -13.38
C ILE A 115 -21.08 -4.26 -14.08
N ALA A 116 -20.81 -3.21 -14.85
CA ALA A 116 -21.84 -2.40 -15.53
C ALA A 116 -22.91 -1.88 -14.55
N MET A 117 -24.16 -2.35 -14.65
CA MET A 117 -25.25 -1.94 -13.77
C MET A 117 -25.46 -2.87 -12.55
N LEU A 118 -24.65 -3.89 -12.41
CA LEU A 118 -24.75 -4.88 -11.34
C LEU A 118 -23.53 -4.78 -10.41
N SER A 119 -23.76 -4.90 -9.11
CA SER A 119 -22.69 -5.06 -8.14
C SER A 119 -22.76 -6.45 -7.54
N LYS A 120 -21.63 -7.20 -7.60
CA LYS A 120 -21.49 -8.50 -6.94
C LYS A 120 -20.64 -8.30 -5.69
N THR A 121 -21.11 -8.80 -4.56
CA THR A 121 -20.34 -8.86 -3.32
C THR A 121 -20.01 -10.31 -3.01
N VAL A 122 -18.75 -10.59 -2.73
CA VAL A 122 -18.27 -11.91 -2.31
C VAL A 122 -17.55 -11.75 -0.99
N THR A 123 -17.86 -12.62 -0.03
CA THR A 123 -17.15 -12.71 1.25
C THR A 123 -16.20 -13.89 1.19
N ILE A 124 -14.92 -13.62 1.37
CA ILE A 124 -13.86 -14.62 1.49
C ILE A 124 -13.59 -14.82 2.98
N PRO A 125 -13.86 -16.00 3.55
CA PRO A 125 -13.85 -16.21 4.99
C PRO A 125 -12.45 -16.11 5.61
N ASN A 126 -11.42 -16.39 4.82
CA ASN A 126 -10.04 -16.38 5.30
C ASN A 126 -9.07 -15.95 4.19
N VAL A 127 -8.52 -14.76 4.34
CA VAL A 127 -7.44 -14.25 3.50
C VAL A 127 -6.19 -14.08 4.35
N VAL A 128 -5.11 -14.74 3.97
CA VAL A 128 -3.80 -14.61 4.59
C VAL A 128 -2.94 -13.69 3.75
N ILE A 129 -2.41 -12.63 4.36
CA ILE A 129 -1.51 -11.67 3.71
C ILE A 129 -0.16 -11.70 4.41
N ASN A 130 0.88 -11.98 3.65
CA ASN A 130 2.26 -11.87 4.08
C ASN A 130 2.88 -10.61 3.48
N LEU A 131 3.61 -9.89 4.32
CA LEU A 131 4.31 -8.66 3.96
C LEU A 131 5.79 -8.78 4.33
N LYS A 132 6.61 -8.03 3.62
CA LYS A 132 8.04 -7.91 3.91
C LYS A 132 8.48 -6.46 3.80
N LYS A 133 9.46 -6.05 4.62
CA LYS A 133 10.17 -4.79 4.44
C LYS A 133 11.10 -4.90 3.24
N GLU A 134 10.81 -4.17 2.18
CA GLU A 134 11.65 -4.06 0.99
C GLU A 134 12.24 -2.67 0.88
N GLU A 135 13.39 -2.56 0.23
CA GLU A 135 14.00 -1.27 -0.06
C GLU A 135 13.13 -0.52 -1.08
N ALA A 136 12.63 0.64 -0.68
CA ALA A 136 11.91 1.56 -1.55
C ALA A 136 12.85 2.72 -1.91
N ARG A 137 13.00 3.01 -3.19
CA ARG A 137 13.76 4.18 -3.66
C ARG A 137 12.82 5.38 -3.71
N GLU A 138 12.71 6.11 -2.61
CA GLU A 138 12.20 7.48 -2.66
C GLU A 138 13.36 8.43 -2.97
N TRP A 139 13.28 9.14 -4.10
CA TRP A 139 14.26 10.17 -4.47
C TRP A 139 15.72 9.72 -4.27
N PHE A 140 16.30 9.07 -5.22
CA PHE A 140 17.71 8.71 -5.49
C PHE A 140 18.77 8.75 -4.36
N ILE A 141 18.47 9.24 -3.15
CA ILE A 141 19.46 9.60 -2.13
C ILE A 141 19.26 8.91 -0.77
N ILE A 142 18.02 8.52 -0.40
CA ILE A 142 17.78 7.90 0.93
C ILE A 142 17.08 6.55 0.75
N PRO A 143 17.74 5.43 1.07
CA PRO A 143 17.08 4.13 1.10
C PRO A 143 16.05 4.12 2.23
N LYS A 144 14.78 4.08 1.89
CA LYS A 144 13.67 3.91 2.84
C LYS A 144 13.13 2.51 2.68
N LYS A 145 13.11 1.74 3.75
CA LYS A 145 12.40 0.45 3.74
C LYS A 145 10.89 0.70 3.87
N SER A 146 10.11 0.05 3.04
CA SER A 146 8.65 0.08 3.09
C SER A 146 8.07 -1.33 3.13
N TRP A 147 6.93 -1.48 3.80
CA TRP A 147 6.21 -2.74 3.83
C TRP A 147 5.55 -3.00 2.47
N LYS A 148 5.81 -4.19 1.89
CA LYS A 148 5.21 -4.64 0.64
C LYS A 148 4.50 -5.97 0.85
N ILE A 149 3.36 -6.14 0.19
CA ILE A 149 2.65 -7.43 0.17
C ILE A 149 3.40 -8.35 -0.78
N THR A 150 3.92 -9.45 -0.24
CA THR A 150 4.68 -10.46 -1.00
C THR A 150 3.85 -11.69 -1.32
N GLN A 151 2.83 -11.98 -0.51
CA GLN A 151 1.97 -13.12 -0.74
C GLN A 151 0.54 -12.88 -0.27
N ILE A 152 -0.40 -13.35 -1.08
CA ILE A 152 -1.82 -13.41 -0.75
C ILE A 152 -2.27 -14.87 -0.91
N ARG A 153 -2.92 -15.41 0.11
CA ARG A 153 -3.57 -16.73 0.06
C ARG A 153 -5.03 -16.58 0.43
N ALA A 154 -5.89 -17.17 -0.38
CA ALA A 154 -7.32 -17.23 -0.13
C ALA A 154 -7.87 -18.55 -0.68
N PRO A 155 -8.99 -19.07 -0.15
CA PRO A 155 -9.63 -20.27 -0.70
C PRO A 155 -9.95 -20.08 -2.20
N MET A 156 -9.51 -21.04 -3.02
CA MET A 156 -9.64 -20.95 -4.50
C MET A 156 -11.09 -20.96 -4.97
N GLU A 157 -11.97 -21.66 -4.25
CA GLU A 157 -13.40 -21.79 -4.57
C GLU A 157 -14.10 -20.43 -4.55
N ASP A 158 -13.71 -19.57 -3.62
CA ASP A 158 -14.28 -18.22 -3.50
C ASP A 158 -13.74 -17.27 -4.59
N PHE A 159 -12.50 -17.48 -5.05
CA PHE A 159 -11.90 -16.70 -6.13
C PHE A 159 -12.52 -16.99 -7.49
N THR A 160 -12.77 -18.26 -7.80
CA THR A 160 -13.41 -18.67 -9.07
C THR A 160 -14.82 -18.12 -9.17
N SER A 161 -15.56 -18.03 -8.07
CA SER A 161 -16.91 -17.46 -8.05
C SER A 161 -16.95 -15.96 -8.37
N LEU A 162 -15.85 -15.22 -8.18
CA LEU A 162 -15.73 -13.80 -8.53
C LEU A 162 -15.62 -13.58 -10.04
N PHE A 163 -14.95 -14.48 -10.75
CA PHE A 163 -14.57 -14.28 -12.16
C PHE A 163 -15.34 -15.17 -13.13
N MET A 164 -15.81 -16.34 -12.68
CA MET A 164 -16.66 -17.22 -13.47
C MET A 164 -18.10 -17.04 -12.97
N GLY A 165 -18.84 -16.14 -13.60
CA GLY A 165 -20.28 -16.03 -13.34
C GLY A 165 -20.96 -17.38 -13.63
N ASN A 166 -21.66 -17.93 -12.62
CA ASN A 166 -22.68 -18.95 -12.85
C ASN A 166 -23.87 -18.33 -13.58
#